data_6790f7f31672ae28d1bba958c7aaaa90
#
_entry.id   6790f7f31672ae28d1bba958c7aaaa90
#
_cell.length_a   1.000
_cell.length_b   1.000
_cell.length_c   1.000
_cell.angle_alpha   90.00
_cell.angle_beta   90.00
_cell.angle_gamma   90.00
#
_symmetry.space_group_name_H-M   'P 1'
#
loop_
_entity.id
_entity.type
_entity.pdbx_description
1 polymer ?
#
loop_
_entity_poly.entity_id
_entity_poly.type
_entity_poly.pdbx_seq_one_letter_code
_entity_poly.pdbx_strand_id
1 'polypeptide(L)'
;MNFKKSILAVAAAFMLTATSFAQFGGEIEFTKKVGSIEVHYKYYVSGDNVRVEEITDGKIEGVQLMDLDEGTMLAVSPERKMYMEVPNKRPASDLDVEVDKTGKTKTINGKKCEQIIVTCSDKDRKIEYWVAKGDYDFFIPMLKTLNRKENQSMFFMEIPGMDGYFPMLSTETTLSDGTQVSELTAGKMTEKKLSKDMFEVPAGFSKFEK
;
A
#
# COMPACT_ATOMS: atom_id res chain seq x y z
N MET A 1 -12.11 63.15 42.10
CA MET A 1 -11.56 61.83 42.47
C MET A 1 -11.97 60.88 41.38
N ASN A 2 -11.14 60.72 40.32
CA ASN A 2 -11.51 60.01 39.12
C ASN A 2 -10.89 58.62 39.13
N PHE A 3 -11.68 57.57 39.27
CA PHE A 3 -11.28 56.19 39.11
C PHE A 3 -11.27 55.81 37.63
N LYS A 4 -10.11 55.67 37.04
CA LYS A 4 -9.95 55.09 35.72
C LYS A 4 -10.00 53.55 35.85
N LYS A 5 -11.06 52.95 35.29
CA LYS A 5 -11.18 51.49 35.15
C LYS A 5 -10.33 51.03 33.96
N SER A 6 -9.21 50.38 34.21
CA SER A 6 -8.43 49.67 33.18
C SER A 6 -9.11 48.34 32.89
N ILE A 7 -9.61 48.17 31.66
CA ILE A 7 -10.14 46.91 31.16
C ILE A 7 -8.93 46.17 30.54
N LEU A 8 -8.54 45.10 31.20
CA LEU A 8 -7.51 44.17 30.69
C LEU A 8 -8.20 43.18 29.71
N ALA A 9 -7.99 43.36 28.40
CA ALA A 9 -8.49 42.45 27.40
C ALA A 9 -7.49 41.27 27.31
N VAL A 10 -7.90 40.11 27.82
CA VAL A 10 -7.14 38.83 27.61
C VAL A 10 -7.55 38.29 26.26
N ALA A 11 -6.68 38.45 25.26
CA ALA A 11 -6.81 37.78 23.97
C ALA A 11 -6.37 36.34 24.14
N ALA A 12 -7.31 35.41 24.27
CA ALA A 12 -7.06 33.98 24.19
C ALA A 12 -6.76 33.62 22.72
N ALA A 13 -5.47 33.47 22.37
CA ALA A 13 -5.05 32.91 21.11
C ALA A 13 -5.39 31.42 21.10
N PHE A 14 -6.49 31.04 20.46
CA PHE A 14 -6.76 29.66 20.09
C PHE A 14 -5.75 29.26 18.99
N MET A 15 -4.66 28.59 19.39
CA MET A 15 -3.82 27.86 18.44
C MET A 15 -4.65 26.67 17.95
N LEU A 16 -5.25 26.81 16.76
CA LEU A 16 -5.71 25.67 15.98
C LEU A 16 -4.45 24.88 15.57
N THR A 17 -4.11 23.87 16.36
CA THR A 17 -3.22 22.83 15.89
C THR A 17 -3.95 22.09 14.78
N ALA A 18 -3.67 22.46 13.53
CA ALA A 18 -4.02 21.62 12.39
C ALA A 18 -3.30 20.28 12.64
N THR A 19 -4.04 19.26 13.05
CA THR A 19 -3.56 17.89 12.99
C THR A 19 -3.45 17.56 11.50
N SER A 20 -2.27 17.80 10.93
CA SER A 20 -1.91 17.20 9.66
C SER A 20 -1.99 15.70 9.92
N PHE A 21 -2.97 15.03 9.33
CA PHE A 21 -2.94 13.58 9.23
C PHE A 21 -1.74 13.27 8.35
N ALA A 22 -0.64 12.93 8.98
CA ALA A 22 0.57 12.55 8.27
C ALA A 22 0.29 11.17 7.66
N GLN A 23 0.36 11.09 6.32
CA GLN A 23 0.37 9.82 5.60
C GLN A 23 1.33 8.84 6.29
N PHE A 24 0.99 7.56 6.32
CA PHE A 24 1.85 6.52 6.90
C PHE A 24 3.28 6.66 6.37
N GLY A 25 4.22 6.73 7.28
CA GLY A 25 5.65 6.74 6.97
C GLY A 25 6.37 5.66 7.76
N GLY A 26 7.07 4.74 7.07
CA GLY A 26 7.71 3.63 7.76
C GLY A 26 7.87 2.37 6.92
N GLU A 27 7.78 1.24 7.58
CA GLU A 27 8.02 -0.10 7.03
C GLU A 27 6.81 -1.01 7.26
N ILE A 28 6.43 -1.75 6.23
CA ILE A 28 5.38 -2.78 6.28
C ILE A 28 5.96 -4.08 5.74
N GLU A 29 5.90 -5.13 6.54
CA GLU A 29 6.20 -6.48 6.09
C GLU A 29 4.95 -7.12 5.49
N PHE A 30 5.14 -7.92 4.45
CA PHE A 30 4.06 -8.57 3.74
C PHE A 30 4.48 -9.96 3.29
N THR A 31 3.61 -10.95 3.42
CA THR A 31 3.87 -12.31 2.95
C THR A 31 2.81 -12.70 1.93
N LYS A 32 3.25 -13.24 0.80
CA LYS A 32 2.39 -13.84 -0.23
C LYS A 32 2.60 -15.33 -0.29
N LYS A 33 1.51 -16.09 -0.23
CA LYS A 33 1.49 -17.54 -0.41
C LYS A 33 0.73 -17.90 -1.68
N VAL A 34 1.32 -18.75 -2.52
CA VAL A 34 0.72 -19.32 -3.71
C VAL A 34 1.04 -20.82 -3.72
N GLY A 35 0.08 -21.64 -3.37
CA GLY A 35 0.32 -23.06 -3.11
C GLY A 35 1.36 -23.25 -1.98
N SER A 36 2.47 -23.91 -2.29
CA SER A 36 3.59 -24.12 -1.35
C SER A 36 4.67 -23.02 -1.39
N ILE A 37 4.54 -22.06 -2.30
CA ILE A 37 5.52 -20.98 -2.47
C ILE A 37 5.16 -19.83 -1.52
N GLU A 38 6.15 -19.36 -0.76
CA GLU A 38 6.02 -18.21 0.11
C GLU A 38 7.06 -17.16 -0.30
N VAL A 39 6.60 -15.93 -0.53
CA VAL A 39 7.43 -14.77 -0.87
C VAL A 39 7.20 -13.69 0.15
N HIS A 40 8.26 -13.10 0.66
CA HIS A 40 8.21 -11.99 1.59
C HIS A 40 8.47 -10.68 0.87
N TYR A 41 7.71 -9.66 1.26
CA TYR A 41 7.87 -8.30 0.77
C TYR A 41 8.11 -7.35 1.93
N LYS A 42 8.89 -6.31 1.69
CA LYS A 42 8.98 -5.14 2.57
C LYS A 42 8.66 -3.88 1.79
N TYR A 43 7.69 -3.15 2.30
CA TYR A 43 7.34 -1.83 1.79
C TYR A 43 7.95 -0.78 2.71
N TYR A 44 8.66 0.17 2.13
CA TYR A 44 9.16 1.37 2.80
C TYR A 44 8.43 2.55 2.18
N VAL A 45 7.82 3.39 3.02
CA VAL A 45 6.97 4.51 2.58
C VAL A 45 7.45 5.80 3.24
N SER A 46 7.63 6.85 2.45
CA SER A 46 7.97 8.19 2.93
C SER A 46 7.37 9.25 2.00
N GLY A 47 6.19 9.78 2.38
CA GLY A 47 5.40 10.63 1.48
C GLY A 47 5.06 9.88 0.20
N ASP A 48 5.32 10.49 -0.95
CA ASP A 48 5.05 9.89 -2.27
C ASP A 48 6.12 8.89 -2.73
N ASN A 49 7.17 8.69 -1.94
CA ASN A 49 8.21 7.73 -2.28
C ASN A 49 7.91 6.36 -1.64
N VAL A 50 7.90 5.35 -2.48
CA VAL A 50 7.71 3.95 -2.05
C VAL A 50 8.83 3.07 -2.60
N ARG A 51 9.41 2.27 -1.72
CA ARG A 51 10.33 1.19 -2.08
C ARG A 51 9.69 -0.14 -1.70
N VAL A 52 9.67 -1.08 -2.64
CA VAL A 52 9.22 -2.45 -2.42
C VAL A 52 10.38 -3.39 -2.64
N GLU A 53 10.69 -4.22 -1.65
CA GLU A 53 11.66 -5.30 -1.75
C GLU A 53 10.92 -6.64 -1.82
N GLU A 54 11.32 -7.47 -2.76
CA GLU A 54 10.92 -8.87 -2.86
C GLU A 54 12.04 -9.73 -2.28
N ILE A 55 11.69 -10.57 -1.30
CA ILE A 55 12.66 -11.32 -0.51
C ILE A 55 12.31 -12.81 -0.59
N THR A 56 13.24 -13.61 -1.07
CA THR A 56 13.13 -15.07 -1.14
C THR A 56 14.36 -15.68 -0.47
N ASP A 57 14.17 -16.62 0.44
CA ASP A 57 15.25 -17.26 1.21
C ASP A 57 16.20 -16.28 1.90
N GLY A 58 15.63 -15.15 2.39
CA GLY A 58 16.37 -14.09 3.09
C GLY A 58 17.22 -13.20 2.19
N LYS A 59 17.14 -13.34 0.86
CA LYS A 59 17.82 -12.50 -0.12
C LYS A 59 16.84 -11.56 -0.81
N ILE A 60 17.28 -10.33 -1.08
CA ILE A 60 16.54 -9.37 -1.88
C ILE A 60 16.74 -9.72 -3.35
N GLU A 61 15.70 -10.26 -3.98
CA GLU A 61 15.72 -10.67 -5.40
C GLU A 61 15.45 -9.47 -6.32
N GLY A 62 14.60 -8.55 -5.89
CA GLY A 62 14.24 -7.37 -6.65
C GLY A 62 13.83 -6.21 -5.77
N VAL A 63 14.03 -5.00 -6.30
CA VAL A 63 13.59 -3.77 -5.67
C VAL A 63 12.82 -2.94 -6.67
N GLN A 64 11.71 -2.35 -6.25
CA GLN A 64 10.96 -1.36 -7.01
C GLN A 64 11.02 -0.04 -6.26
N LEU A 65 11.47 1.00 -6.94
CA LEU A 65 11.47 2.37 -6.44
C LEU A 65 10.39 3.14 -7.17
N MET A 66 9.48 3.76 -6.46
CA MET A 66 8.34 4.47 -7.03
C MET A 66 8.28 5.89 -6.51
N ASP A 67 7.97 6.80 -7.40
CA ASP A 67 7.48 8.13 -7.11
C ASP A 67 5.99 8.14 -7.46
N LEU A 68 5.13 8.28 -6.46
CA LEU A 68 3.68 8.19 -6.62
C LEU A 68 3.06 9.47 -7.17
N ASP A 69 3.71 10.62 -6.93
CA ASP A 69 3.29 11.92 -7.48
C ASP A 69 3.52 11.96 -8.99
N GLU A 70 4.69 11.52 -9.43
CA GLU A 70 5.02 11.42 -10.85
C GLU A 70 4.46 10.15 -11.52
N GLY A 71 4.02 9.15 -10.76
CA GLY A 71 3.55 7.86 -11.27
C GLY A 71 4.66 7.06 -11.97
N THR A 72 5.90 7.22 -11.55
CA THR A 72 7.08 6.56 -12.15
C THR A 72 7.57 5.40 -11.31
N MET A 73 8.20 4.41 -11.95
CA MET A 73 8.78 3.25 -11.29
C MET A 73 10.10 2.84 -11.93
N LEU A 74 11.09 2.55 -11.07
CA LEU A 74 12.34 1.89 -11.43
C LEU A 74 12.33 0.47 -10.88
N ALA A 75 12.62 -0.51 -11.73
CA ALA A 75 12.96 -1.87 -11.30
C ALA A 75 14.49 -1.98 -11.14
N VAL A 76 14.92 -2.42 -9.96
CA VAL A 76 16.34 -2.50 -9.59
C VAL A 76 16.68 -3.97 -9.29
N SER A 77 17.73 -4.47 -9.89
CA SER A 77 18.31 -5.80 -9.61
C SER A 77 19.58 -5.62 -8.78
N PRO A 78 19.55 -5.92 -7.48
CA PRO A 78 20.75 -5.82 -6.64
C PRO A 78 21.87 -6.77 -7.08
N GLU A 79 21.53 -7.98 -7.49
CA GLU A 79 22.47 -9.00 -7.95
C GLU A 79 23.25 -8.53 -9.18
N ARG A 80 22.55 -7.95 -10.17
CA ARG A 80 23.15 -7.50 -11.43
C ARG A 80 23.71 -6.08 -11.34
N LYS A 81 23.46 -5.35 -10.27
CA LYS A 81 23.75 -3.93 -10.12
C LYS A 81 23.22 -3.11 -11.30
N MET A 82 22.00 -3.37 -11.70
CA MET A 82 21.34 -2.74 -12.83
C MET A 82 19.96 -2.23 -12.43
N TYR A 83 19.47 -1.21 -13.13
CA TYR A 83 18.11 -0.74 -13.01
C TYR A 83 17.51 -0.39 -14.37
N MET A 84 16.19 -0.36 -14.45
CA MET A 84 15.45 0.07 -15.64
C MET A 84 14.19 0.82 -15.26
N GLU A 85 13.78 1.74 -16.10
CA GLU A 85 12.47 2.36 -16.01
C GLU A 85 11.40 1.36 -16.46
N VAL A 86 10.33 1.27 -15.69
CA VAL A 86 9.18 0.43 -16.03
C VAL A 86 8.08 1.34 -16.55
N PRO A 87 7.69 1.19 -17.85
CA PRO A 87 6.63 2.03 -18.41
C PRO A 87 5.30 1.80 -17.69
N ASN A 88 4.71 2.87 -17.17
CA ASN A 88 3.37 2.82 -16.61
C ASN A 88 2.33 2.93 -17.74
N LYS A 89 2.11 1.84 -18.48
CA LYS A 89 1.10 1.74 -19.54
C LYS A 89 -0.01 0.80 -19.07
N ARG A 90 -0.84 1.29 -18.17
CA ARG A 90 -1.99 0.49 -17.72
C ARG A 90 -3.15 0.68 -18.69
N PRO A 91 -3.69 -0.38 -19.30
CA PRO A 91 -5.00 -0.31 -19.94
C PRO A 91 -6.05 -0.03 -18.86
N ALA A 92 -7.14 0.65 -19.23
CA ALA A 92 -8.30 0.74 -18.36
C ALA A 92 -8.74 -0.66 -17.92
N SER A 93 -9.13 -0.79 -16.65
CA SER A 93 -9.75 -2.03 -16.17
C SER A 93 -11.15 -2.11 -16.77
N ASP A 94 -11.47 -3.27 -17.34
CA ASP A 94 -12.80 -3.64 -17.82
C ASP A 94 -13.42 -4.75 -16.96
N LEU A 95 -12.96 -4.85 -15.71
CA LEU A 95 -13.42 -5.89 -14.80
C LEU A 95 -14.85 -5.61 -14.34
N ASP A 96 -15.74 -6.56 -14.61
CA ASP A 96 -17.06 -6.58 -14.00
C ASP A 96 -16.96 -7.33 -12.67
N VAL A 97 -17.06 -6.58 -11.57
CA VAL A 97 -16.93 -7.10 -10.21
C VAL A 97 -18.13 -6.75 -9.36
N GLU A 98 -18.55 -7.71 -8.56
CA GLU A 98 -19.50 -7.50 -7.46
C GLU A 98 -18.74 -7.25 -6.17
N VAL A 99 -19.09 -6.19 -5.44
CA VAL A 99 -18.47 -5.80 -4.18
C VAL A 99 -19.47 -5.90 -3.05
N ASP A 100 -19.19 -6.77 -2.06
CA ASP A 100 -19.98 -6.91 -0.84
C ASP A 100 -19.18 -6.42 0.39
N LYS A 101 -19.63 -5.33 0.99
CA LYS A 101 -19.15 -4.84 2.30
C LYS A 101 -19.97 -5.52 3.39
N THR A 102 -19.53 -6.69 3.86
CA THR A 102 -20.30 -7.62 4.70
C THR A 102 -20.65 -7.08 6.09
N GLY A 103 -20.02 -6.00 6.52
CA GLY A 103 -20.15 -5.46 7.88
C GLY A 103 -19.46 -6.26 8.98
N LYS A 104 -18.85 -7.40 8.65
CA LYS A 104 -18.07 -8.18 9.62
C LYS A 104 -16.76 -7.47 9.96
N THR A 105 -16.33 -7.61 11.21
CA THR A 105 -15.07 -7.04 11.67
C THR A 105 -14.25 -8.06 12.44
N LYS A 106 -12.92 -7.94 12.36
CA LYS A 106 -11.96 -8.67 13.23
C LYS A 106 -10.72 -7.82 13.47
N THR A 107 -9.92 -8.20 14.45
CA THR A 107 -8.62 -7.55 14.70
C THR A 107 -7.49 -8.38 14.11
N ILE A 108 -6.65 -7.74 13.30
CA ILE A 108 -5.43 -8.33 12.70
C ILE A 108 -4.26 -7.40 13.06
N ASN A 109 -3.21 -7.95 13.68
CA ASN A 109 -2.02 -7.19 14.09
C ASN A 109 -2.36 -5.90 14.86
N GLY A 110 -3.37 -5.96 15.77
CA GLY A 110 -3.82 -4.83 16.57
C GLY A 110 -4.67 -3.80 15.82
N LYS A 111 -4.93 -3.97 14.53
CA LYS A 111 -5.76 -3.08 13.69
C LYS A 111 -7.17 -3.68 13.56
N LYS A 112 -8.20 -2.85 13.76
CA LYS A 112 -9.59 -3.24 13.47
C LYS A 112 -9.76 -3.28 11.95
N CYS A 113 -10.16 -4.43 11.44
CA CYS A 113 -10.38 -4.66 10.01
C CYS A 113 -11.85 -4.92 9.72
N GLU A 114 -12.28 -4.49 8.54
CA GLU A 114 -13.60 -4.75 7.96
C GLU A 114 -13.45 -5.75 6.82
N GLN A 115 -14.44 -6.64 6.68
CA GLN A 115 -14.46 -7.63 5.60
C GLN A 115 -15.13 -7.05 4.37
N ILE A 116 -14.46 -7.18 3.22
CA ILE A 116 -15.00 -6.89 1.90
C ILE A 116 -14.76 -8.11 1.03
N ILE A 117 -15.80 -8.55 0.32
CA ILE A 117 -15.72 -9.64 -0.65
C ILE A 117 -15.89 -9.05 -2.05
N VAL A 118 -14.96 -9.37 -2.94
CA VAL A 118 -15.02 -8.98 -4.35
C VAL A 118 -15.07 -10.23 -5.19
N THR A 119 -16.06 -10.30 -6.07
CA THR A 119 -16.34 -11.45 -6.94
C THR A 119 -16.27 -11.01 -8.39
N CYS A 120 -15.62 -11.81 -9.24
CA CYS A 120 -15.58 -11.63 -10.68
C CYS A 120 -15.91 -12.98 -11.35
N SER A 121 -17.12 -13.09 -11.89
CA SER A 121 -17.61 -14.34 -12.51
C SER A 121 -16.81 -14.69 -13.76
N ASP A 122 -16.48 -13.70 -14.59
CA ASP A 122 -15.72 -13.91 -15.83
C ASP A 122 -14.32 -14.47 -15.59
N LYS A 123 -13.74 -14.18 -14.44
CA LYS A 123 -12.42 -14.70 -14.05
C LYS A 123 -12.50 -15.96 -13.17
N ASP A 124 -13.68 -16.40 -12.78
CA ASP A 124 -13.87 -17.47 -11.80
C ASP A 124 -13.10 -17.20 -10.51
N ARG A 125 -13.20 -15.96 -9.98
CA ARG A 125 -12.44 -15.54 -8.80
C ARG A 125 -13.31 -14.82 -7.77
N LYS A 126 -13.02 -15.13 -6.53
CA LYS A 126 -13.49 -14.41 -5.34
C LYS A 126 -12.29 -14.04 -4.49
N ILE A 127 -12.26 -12.79 -4.02
CA ILE A 127 -11.24 -12.33 -3.08
C ILE A 127 -11.91 -11.78 -1.84
N GLU A 128 -11.54 -12.33 -0.70
CA GLU A 128 -11.90 -11.82 0.61
C GLU A 128 -10.80 -10.92 1.12
N TYR A 129 -11.09 -9.64 1.32
CA TYR A 129 -10.20 -8.67 1.93
C TYR A 129 -10.62 -8.39 3.36
N TRP A 130 -9.65 -8.27 4.24
CA TRP A 130 -9.77 -7.68 5.57
C TRP A 130 -8.96 -6.40 5.58
N VAL A 131 -9.64 -5.26 5.54
CA VAL A 131 -9.03 -3.96 5.36
C VAL A 131 -9.06 -3.15 6.65
N ALA A 132 -7.94 -2.52 6.99
CA ALA A 132 -7.86 -1.57 8.09
C ALA A 132 -7.89 -0.15 7.53
N LYS A 133 -8.70 0.72 8.16
CA LYS A 133 -8.67 2.16 7.89
C LYS A 133 -7.54 2.81 8.69
N GLY A 134 -6.82 3.72 8.05
CA GLY A 134 -5.72 4.49 8.64
C GLY A 134 -5.17 5.48 7.61
N ASP A 135 -3.93 5.91 7.79
CA ASP A 135 -3.28 6.91 6.95
C ASP A 135 -2.54 6.25 5.78
N TYR A 136 -3.21 5.32 5.07
CA TYR A 136 -2.62 4.51 4.00
C TYR A 136 -2.92 5.04 2.60
N ASP A 137 -3.01 6.35 2.44
CA ASP A 137 -3.34 7.00 1.16
C ASP A 137 -2.35 6.67 0.03
N PHE A 138 -1.13 6.26 0.38
CA PHE A 138 -0.12 5.79 -0.57
C PHE A 138 -0.53 4.52 -1.32
N PHE A 139 -1.42 3.68 -0.74
CA PHE A 139 -1.59 2.31 -1.22
C PHE A 139 -2.24 2.22 -2.61
N ILE A 140 -3.34 2.94 -2.84
CA ILE A 140 -3.98 2.98 -4.17
C ILE A 140 -3.06 3.57 -5.25
N PRO A 141 -2.40 4.75 -5.05
CA PRO A 141 -1.39 5.24 -5.99
C PRO A 141 -0.26 4.24 -6.25
N MET A 142 0.22 3.55 -5.21
CA MET A 142 1.24 2.51 -5.35
C MET A 142 0.76 1.36 -6.25
N LEU A 143 -0.46 0.84 -6.05
CA LEU A 143 -1.01 -0.21 -6.91
C LEU A 143 -1.12 0.23 -8.37
N LYS A 144 -1.52 1.48 -8.60
CA LYS A 144 -1.60 2.08 -9.94
C LYS A 144 -0.22 2.18 -10.59
N THR A 145 0.80 2.57 -9.83
CA THR A 145 2.18 2.72 -10.31
C THR A 145 2.84 1.35 -10.55
N LEU A 146 2.63 0.37 -9.65
CA LEU A 146 3.11 -0.99 -9.80
C LEU A 146 2.59 -1.69 -11.06
N ASN A 147 1.41 -1.31 -11.51
CA ASN A 147 0.76 -1.83 -12.72
C ASN A 147 0.73 -3.37 -12.81
N ARG A 148 0.62 -4.06 -11.68
CA ARG A 148 0.55 -5.52 -11.64
C ARG A 148 -0.80 -6.02 -12.14
N LYS A 149 -0.79 -7.14 -12.89
CA LYS A 149 -1.98 -7.82 -13.39
C LYS A 149 -2.51 -8.90 -12.42
N GLU A 150 -2.10 -8.85 -11.17
CA GLU A 150 -2.57 -9.78 -10.15
C GLU A 150 -4.00 -9.43 -9.73
N ASN A 151 -4.87 -10.43 -9.66
CA ASN A 151 -6.28 -10.22 -9.33
C ASN A 151 -6.43 -9.50 -7.98
N GLN A 152 -5.63 -9.83 -6.98
CA GLN A 152 -5.70 -9.18 -5.67
C GLN A 152 -5.47 -7.66 -5.73
N SER A 153 -4.55 -7.20 -6.58
CA SER A 153 -4.31 -5.76 -6.77
C SER A 153 -5.39 -5.13 -7.64
N MET A 154 -5.79 -5.81 -8.72
CA MET A 154 -6.80 -5.28 -9.64
C MET A 154 -8.17 -5.15 -8.98
N PHE A 155 -8.63 -6.20 -8.28
CA PHE A 155 -9.94 -6.20 -7.62
C PHE A 155 -10.00 -5.19 -6.47
N PHE A 156 -8.89 -5.00 -5.74
CA PHE A 156 -8.83 -3.99 -4.68
C PHE A 156 -9.10 -2.57 -5.21
N MET A 157 -8.59 -2.26 -6.39
CA MET A 157 -8.78 -0.93 -7.01
C MET A 157 -10.21 -0.70 -7.53
N GLU A 158 -10.99 -1.76 -7.72
CA GLU A 158 -12.40 -1.65 -8.10
C GLU A 158 -13.32 -1.43 -6.89
N ILE A 159 -12.82 -1.51 -5.65
CA ILE A 159 -13.62 -1.29 -4.45
C ILE A 159 -13.81 0.21 -4.22
N PRO A 160 -15.05 0.73 -4.22
CA PRO A 160 -15.28 2.17 -4.01
C PRO A 160 -14.89 2.63 -2.61
N GLY A 161 -14.21 3.79 -2.50
CA GLY A 161 -13.92 4.48 -1.25
C GLY A 161 -12.84 3.79 -0.40
N MET A 162 -11.80 3.25 -1.03
CA MET A 162 -10.65 2.61 -0.34
C MET A 162 -9.49 3.56 -0.06
N ASP A 163 -9.65 4.86 -0.26
CA ASP A 163 -8.62 5.82 0.13
C ASP A 163 -8.38 5.75 1.65
N GLY A 164 -7.11 5.68 2.05
CA GLY A 164 -6.70 5.50 3.43
C GLY A 164 -6.93 4.10 4.01
N TYR A 165 -7.29 3.11 3.19
CA TYR A 165 -7.37 1.71 3.62
C TYR A 165 -6.18 0.89 3.15
N PHE A 166 -5.84 -0.14 3.97
CA PHE A 166 -4.80 -1.10 3.66
C PHE A 166 -5.29 -2.53 3.91
N PRO A 167 -5.05 -3.49 2.98
CA PRO A 167 -5.44 -4.88 3.17
C PRO A 167 -4.48 -5.57 4.14
N MET A 168 -4.97 -5.91 5.33
CA MET A 168 -4.22 -6.64 6.34
C MET A 168 -4.16 -8.14 6.05
N LEU A 169 -5.17 -8.65 5.34
CA LEU A 169 -5.25 -10.02 4.85
C LEU A 169 -6.11 -10.02 3.60
N SER A 170 -5.68 -10.75 2.57
CA SER A 170 -6.54 -11.07 1.45
C SER A 170 -6.36 -12.51 1.01
N THR A 171 -7.48 -13.19 0.75
CA THR A 171 -7.51 -14.58 0.32
C THR A 171 -8.24 -14.69 -1.01
N GLU A 172 -7.55 -15.16 -2.03
CA GLU A 172 -8.10 -15.42 -3.36
C GLU A 172 -8.51 -16.89 -3.48
N THR A 173 -9.74 -17.12 -3.94
CA THR A 173 -10.28 -18.46 -4.20
C THR A 173 -10.94 -18.51 -5.57
N THR A 174 -11.02 -19.70 -6.16
CA THR A 174 -11.90 -19.94 -7.29
C THR A 174 -13.37 -19.89 -6.81
N LEU A 175 -14.27 -19.41 -7.67
CA LEU A 175 -15.71 -19.43 -7.39
C LEU A 175 -16.29 -20.83 -7.57
N SER A 176 -15.81 -21.56 -8.59
CA SER A 176 -16.37 -22.82 -9.03
C SER A 176 -16.24 -23.94 -8.00
N ASP A 177 -15.12 -24.01 -7.28
CA ASP A 177 -14.84 -25.10 -6.33
C ASP A 177 -14.31 -24.63 -4.96
N GLY A 178 -14.10 -23.31 -4.78
CA GLY A 178 -13.61 -22.73 -3.55
C GLY A 178 -12.12 -23.00 -3.26
N THR A 179 -11.35 -23.49 -4.24
CA THR A 179 -9.92 -23.74 -4.06
C THR A 179 -9.16 -22.45 -3.79
N GLN A 180 -8.35 -22.42 -2.75
CA GLN A 180 -7.50 -21.26 -2.43
C GLN A 180 -6.37 -21.16 -3.44
N VAL A 181 -6.28 -20.00 -4.11
CA VAL A 181 -5.27 -19.70 -5.13
C VAL A 181 -4.08 -19.00 -4.51
N SER A 182 -4.35 -17.97 -3.70
CA SER A 182 -3.30 -17.21 -3.04
C SER A 182 -3.80 -16.54 -1.77
N GLU A 183 -2.84 -16.17 -0.91
CA GLU A 183 -3.08 -15.40 0.30
C GLU A 183 -2.01 -14.33 0.45
N LEU A 184 -2.43 -13.11 0.81
CA LEU A 184 -1.56 -12.02 1.19
C LEU A 184 -1.83 -11.66 2.64
N THR A 185 -0.78 -11.58 3.47
CA THR A 185 -0.89 -11.26 4.89
C THR A 185 0.08 -10.14 5.24
N ALA A 186 -0.43 -9.04 5.79
CA ALA A 186 0.41 -7.99 6.37
C ALA A 186 1.03 -8.49 7.67
N GLY A 187 2.33 -8.35 7.80
CA GLY A 187 3.10 -8.67 8.98
C GLY A 187 3.27 -7.44 9.89
N LYS A 188 4.51 -7.24 10.34
CA LYS A 188 4.85 -6.10 11.19
C LYS A 188 4.76 -4.79 10.44
N MET A 189 4.15 -3.79 11.06
CA MET A 189 4.10 -2.41 10.60
C MET A 189 4.83 -1.51 11.60
N THR A 190 5.80 -0.72 11.13
CA THR A 190 6.62 0.11 12.00
C THR A 190 6.69 1.52 11.43
N GLU A 191 6.06 2.47 12.12
CA GLU A 191 6.21 3.89 11.79
C GLU A 191 7.61 4.37 12.19
N LYS A 192 8.34 4.92 11.24
CA LYS A 192 9.67 5.47 11.44
C LYS A 192 10.05 6.43 10.32
N LYS A 193 10.91 7.39 10.65
CA LYS A 193 11.51 8.24 9.62
C LYS A 193 12.52 7.42 8.82
N LEU A 194 12.37 7.47 7.50
CA LEU A 194 13.25 6.80 6.54
C LEU A 194 14.19 7.81 5.90
N SER A 195 15.40 7.36 5.55
CA SER A 195 16.37 8.17 4.85
C SER A 195 16.05 8.27 3.35
N LYS A 196 16.33 9.42 2.73
CA LYS A 196 16.00 9.65 1.31
C LYS A 196 16.74 8.71 0.36
N ASP A 197 17.99 8.37 0.69
CA ASP A 197 18.83 7.46 -0.10
C ASP A 197 18.23 6.05 -0.26
N MET A 198 17.32 5.65 0.62
CA MET A 198 16.58 4.39 0.46
C MET A 198 15.70 4.36 -0.80
N PHE A 199 15.31 5.51 -1.31
CA PHE A 199 14.43 5.65 -2.47
C PHE A 199 15.19 6.01 -3.74
N GLU A 200 16.51 6.02 -3.69
CA GLU A 200 17.39 6.32 -4.82
C GLU A 200 18.04 5.03 -5.34
N VAL A 201 18.45 5.05 -6.61
CA VAL A 201 19.24 3.97 -7.19
C VAL A 201 20.61 3.96 -6.50
N PRO A 202 21.06 2.81 -5.95
CA PRO A 202 22.35 2.75 -5.26
C PRO A 202 23.53 3.13 -6.16
N ALA A 203 24.54 3.77 -5.60
CA ALA A 203 25.74 4.13 -6.33
C ALA A 203 26.41 2.90 -6.98
N GLY A 204 26.89 3.05 -8.22
CA GLY A 204 27.53 1.97 -8.99
C GLY A 204 26.58 1.05 -9.72
N PHE A 205 25.29 1.36 -9.77
CA PHE A 205 24.31 0.66 -10.61
C PHE A 205 24.25 1.30 -12.00
N SER A 206 24.11 0.49 -13.04
CA SER A 206 24.02 0.92 -14.43
C SER A 206 22.58 0.82 -14.94
N LYS A 207 22.16 1.79 -15.76
CA LYS A 207 20.87 1.71 -16.45
C LYS A 207 20.92 0.63 -17.51
N PHE A 208 19.92 -0.25 -17.51
CA PHE A 208 19.72 -1.22 -18.59
C PHE A 208 19.04 -0.50 -19.76
N GLU A 209 19.72 -0.43 -20.87
CA GLU A 209 19.18 0.06 -22.14
C GLU A 209 18.80 -1.14 -23.02
N LYS A 210 17.58 -1.09 -23.58
CA LYS A 210 17.07 -2.08 -24.54
C LYS A 210 17.61 -1.83 -25.93
#